data_b74fe0320070ff9306146e5138f0fb16
#
_entry.id   b74fe0320070ff9306146e5138f0fb16
#
_cell.length_a   1.000
_cell.length_b   1.000
_cell.length_c   1.000
_cell.angle_alpha   90.00
_cell.angle_beta   90.00
_cell.angle_gamma   90.00
#
_symmetry.space_group_name_H-M   'P 1'
#
loop_
_entity.id
_entity.type
_entity.pdbx_description
1 polymer ?
#
loop_
_entity_poly.entity_id
_entity_poly.type
_entity_poly.pdbx_seq_one_letter_code
_entity_poly.pdbx_strand_id
1 'polypeptide(L)'
;IDSVSVPPAGGGALGLTLATKGFQAVLGFLETHGELQILSSPRVATLNNQKAVLKVGTDEYFVTAVSGGSVTPANNGGTPTTTLPTVTLTSFFSGVSLDVTPQIDDGDMITLHLRPSVTLVTEKTKQIDLGTIGNYRLPLASSSVNETDTVVRVRDGNIVAIGGLMQGESSRSRSGIPGTAGNPLTRNVLGNNEGVSRKKELVVL
;
A
#
# COMPACT_ATOMS: atom_id res chain seq x y z
N ILE A 1 -26.06 20.17 32.72
CA ILE A 1 -25.81 19.11 31.68
C ILE A 1 -27.04 19.10 30.80
N ASP A 2 -27.01 19.83 29.68
CA ASP A 2 -28.21 20.06 28.85
C ASP A 2 -28.46 18.97 27.81
N SER A 3 -27.49 18.16 27.44
CA SER A 3 -27.71 16.95 26.63
C SER A 3 -26.48 16.05 26.53
N VAL A 4 -26.71 14.77 26.64
CA VAL A 4 -25.73 13.72 26.21
C VAL A 4 -26.32 13.10 24.98
N SER A 5 -25.64 13.28 23.82
CA SER A 5 -26.04 12.61 22.61
C SER A 5 -24.94 11.60 22.20
N VAL A 6 -25.37 10.39 21.92
CA VAL A 6 -24.54 9.35 21.35
C VAL A 6 -24.73 9.41 19.84
N PRO A 7 -23.71 9.74 19.04
CA PRO A 7 -23.84 9.69 17.58
C PRO A 7 -24.10 8.25 17.13
N PRO A 8 -24.89 8.02 16.06
CA PRO A 8 -25.15 6.69 15.56
C PRO A 8 -23.85 6.03 15.11
N ALA A 9 -23.57 4.86 15.67
CA ALA A 9 -22.39 4.06 15.38
C ALA A 9 -22.45 3.52 13.94
N GLY A 10 -21.80 4.21 13.04
CA GLY A 10 -21.44 3.67 11.74
C GLY A 10 -20.03 3.11 11.83
N GLY A 11 -19.88 1.78 11.87
CA GLY A 11 -18.58 1.12 11.73
C GLY A 11 -17.66 1.19 12.95
N GLY A 12 -18.06 0.66 14.09
CA GLY A 12 -17.17 0.31 15.21
C GLY A 12 -16.57 1.44 16.03
N ALA A 13 -17.01 2.68 15.85
CA ALA A 13 -16.57 3.82 16.64
C ALA A 13 -17.59 4.15 17.73
N LEU A 14 -17.17 4.14 18.99
CA LEU A 14 -17.97 4.65 20.13
C LEU A 14 -17.53 6.09 20.43
N GLY A 15 -18.43 7.05 20.27
CA GLY A 15 -18.19 8.45 20.59
C GLY A 15 -19.16 8.95 21.67
N LEU A 16 -18.67 9.61 22.68
CA LEU A 16 -19.44 10.30 23.70
C LEU A 16 -19.25 11.81 23.60
N THR A 17 -20.32 12.56 23.40
CA THR A 17 -20.28 14.01 23.34
C THR A 17 -20.87 14.60 24.62
N LEU A 18 -20.09 15.40 25.32
CA LEU A 18 -20.53 16.17 26.52
C LEU A 18 -20.50 17.65 26.16
N ALA A 19 -21.68 18.27 26.16
CA ALA A 19 -21.81 19.72 25.94
C ALA A 19 -22.39 20.41 27.18
N THR A 20 -21.67 21.39 27.72
CA THR A 20 -22.14 22.30 28.73
C THR A 20 -21.94 23.75 28.29
N LYS A 21 -22.60 24.73 28.91
CA LYS A 21 -22.43 26.15 28.55
C LYS A 21 -20.93 26.54 28.61
N GLY A 22 -20.29 26.68 27.46
CA GLY A 22 -18.90 27.09 27.31
C GLY A 22 -17.85 25.97 27.23
N PHE A 23 -18.25 24.67 27.27
CA PHE A 23 -17.33 23.55 27.11
C PHE A 23 -17.99 22.44 26.31
N GLN A 24 -17.28 22.01 25.26
CA GLN A 24 -17.67 20.86 24.42
C GLN A 24 -16.51 19.88 24.34
N ALA A 25 -16.72 18.66 24.82
CA ALA A 25 -15.74 17.60 24.73
C ALA A 25 -16.29 16.42 23.90
N VAL A 26 -15.53 15.95 22.95
CA VAL A 26 -15.83 14.75 22.15
C VAL A 26 -14.83 13.68 22.51
N LEU A 27 -15.30 12.56 23.04
CA LEU A 27 -14.51 11.38 23.34
C LEU A 27 -14.80 10.32 22.29
N GLY A 28 -13.79 9.93 21.52
CA GLY A 28 -13.89 8.86 20.55
C GLY A 28 -12.93 7.72 20.88
N PHE A 29 -13.42 6.49 20.88
CA PHE A 29 -12.62 5.28 21.02
C PHE A 29 -12.78 4.45 19.75
N LEU A 30 -11.68 4.23 19.05
CA LEU A 30 -11.65 3.37 17.87
C LEU A 30 -10.45 2.43 18.00
N GLU A 31 -10.72 1.14 18.10
CA GLU A 31 -9.70 0.10 17.98
C GLU A 31 -10.05 -0.78 16.79
N THR A 32 -9.16 -0.80 15.78
CA THR A 32 -9.34 -1.59 14.57
C THR A 32 -8.21 -2.58 14.45
N HIS A 33 -8.56 -3.87 14.44
CA HIS A 33 -7.65 -4.97 14.18
C HIS A 33 -7.98 -5.56 12.81
N GLY A 34 -6.96 -5.75 11.99
CA GLY A 34 -7.07 -6.42 10.70
C GLY A 34 -5.86 -7.30 10.45
N GLU A 35 -6.09 -8.53 10.05
CA GLU A 35 -5.07 -9.44 9.60
C GLU A 35 -5.33 -9.81 8.14
N LEU A 36 -4.31 -9.67 7.29
CA LEU A 36 -4.36 -10.08 5.89
C LEU A 36 -3.25 -11.08 5.65
N GLN A 37 -3.64 -12.30 5.29
CA GLN A 37 -2.73 -13.35 4.88
C GLN A 37 -2.90 -13.63 3.40
N ILE A 38 -1.82 -13.56 2.64
CA ILE A 38 -1.78 -13.87 1.21
C ILE A 38 -0.81 -15.02 1.01
N LEU A 39 -1.30 -16.11 0.42
CA LEU A 39 -0.50 -17.25 0.02
C LEU A 39 -0.49 -17.36 -1.50
N SER A 40 0.71 -17.34 -2.09
CA SER A 40 0.90 -17.58 -3.52
C SER A 40 1.81 -18.80 -3.71
N SER A 41 1.34 -19.78 -4.48
CA SER A 41 2.04 -21.02 -4.73
C SER A 41 2.20 -21.26 -6.23
N PRO A 42 3.14 -20.57 -6.91
CA PRO A 42 3.41 -20.80 -8.32
C PRO A 42 4.06 -22.17 -8.52
N ARG A 43 3.66 -22.86 -9.60
CA ARG A 43 4.18 -24.18 -9.95
C ARG A 43 4.57 -24.19 -11.42
N VAL A 44 5.74 -24.74 -11.73
CA VAL A 44 6.24 -24.87 -13.09
C VAL A 44 6.97 -26.20 -13.22
N ALA A 45 6.81 -26.86 -14.35
CA ALA A 45 7.55 -28.07 -14.69
C ALA A 45 8.62 -27.74 -15.72
N THR A 46 9.80 -28.34 -15.56
CA THR A 46 10.92 -28.16 -16.49
C THR A 46 11.82 -29.40 -16.50
N LEU A 47 12.66 -29.50 -17.53
CA LEU A 47 13.66 -30.55 -17.66
C LEU A 47 14.93 -30.18 -16.88
N ASN A 48 15.76 -31.20 -16.62
CA ASN A 48 17.08 -30.98 -16.01
C ASN A 48 17.92 -30.01 -16.85
N ASN A 49 18.58 -29.05 -16.21
CA ASN A 49 19.37 -27.98 -16.81
C ASN A 49 18.59 -27.07 -17.79
N GLN A 50 17.27 -27.07 -17.73
CA GLN A 50 16.42 -26.23 -18.56
C GLN A 50 15.80 -25.11 -17.71
N LYS A 51 16.01 -23.87 -18.15
CA LYS A 51 15.38 -22.71 -17.54
C LYS A 51 13.87 -22.67 -17.82
N ALA A 52 13.07 -22.43 -16.80
CA ALA A 52 11.64 -22.16 -16.91
C ALA A 52 11.27 -20.85 -16.25
N VAL A 53 10.33 -20.14 -16.87
CA VAL A 53 9.80 -18.88 -16.36
C VAL A 53 8.28 -18.98 -16.31
N LEU A 54 7.73 -18.67 -15.15
CA LEU A 54 6.29 -18.55 -14.94
C LEU A 54 5.96 -17.13 -14.48
N LYS A 55 5.02 -16.48 -15.15
CA LYS A 55 4.45 -15.19 -14.73
C LYS A 55 2.95 -15.32 -14.61
N VAL A 56 2.41 -14.94 -13.45
CA VAL A 56 0.98 -14.96 -13.17
C VAL A 56 0.60 -13.62 -12.55
N GLY A 57 -0.26 -12.88 -13.23
CA GLY A 57 -0.65 -11.55 -12.76
C GLY A 57 -1.48 -10.80 -13.79
N THR A 58 -1.63 -9.51 -13.58
CA THR A 58 -2.35 -8.58 -14.43
C THR A 58 -1.47 -7.39 -14.80
N ASP A 59 -1.65 -6.86 -15.98
CA ASP A 59 -1.06 -5.60 -16.39
C ASP A 59 -2.09 -4.48 -16.17
N GLU A 60 -1.71 -3.52 -15.36
CA GLU A 60 -2.51 -2.33 -15.06
C GLU A 60 -1.93 -1.12 -15.76
N TYR A 61 -2.79 -0.32 -16.39
CA TYR A 61 -2.39 0.87 -17.15
C TYR A 61 -2.57 2.11 -16.31
N PHE A 62 -1.50 2.88 -16.17
CA PHE A 62 -1.51 4.15 -15.45
C PHE A 62 -1.09 5.30 -16.35
N VAL A 63 -1.62 6.47 -16.05
CA VAL A 63 -1.24 7.70 -16.73
C VAL A 63 0.17 8.10 -16.30
N THR A 64 1.10 8.15 -17.24
CA THR A 64 2.51 8.53 -16.98
C THR A 64 2.84 9.94 -17.45
N ALA A 65 2.14 10.42 -18.45
CA ALA A 65 2.30 11.80 -18.91
C ALA A 65 0.98 12.35 -19.43
N VAL A 66 0.78 13.64 -19.20
CA VAL A 66 -0.29 14.44 -19.79
C VAL A 66 0.38 15.65 -20.45
N SER A 67 0.22 15.78 -21.74
CA SER A 67 0.82 16.89 -22.50
C SER A 67 -0.22 17.61 -23.37
N GLY A 68 -0.03 18.89 -23.56
CA GLY A 68 -0.93 19.75 -24.31
C GLY A 68 -2.18 20.12 -23.51
N GLY A 69 -3.17 20.61 -24.20
CA GLY A 69 -4.38 21.19 -23.62
C GLY A 69 -4.24 22.70 -23.43
N SER A 70 -4.92 23.45 -24.24
CA SER A 70 -5.02 24.91 -24.08
C SER A 70 -6.42 25.35 -24.46
N VAL A 71 -6.90 26.34 -23.75
CA VAL A 71 -8.11 27.07 -24.10
C VAL A 71 -7.68 28.43 -24.56
N THR A 72 -7.82 28.71 -25.83
CA THR A 72 -7.57 30.04 -26.37
C THR A 72 -8.91 30.83 -26.35
N PRO A 73 -9.00 31.87 -25.51
CA PRO A 73 -10.22 32.65 -25.45
C PRO A 73 -10.48 33.36 -26.81
N ALA A 74 -11.72 33.42 -27.18
CA ALA A 74 -12.13 34.14 -28.39
C ALA A 74 -11.85 35.63 -28.23
N ASN A 75 -11.07 36.20 -29.15
CA ASN A 75 -10.89 37.63 -29.28
C ASN A 75 -11.87 38.13 -30.34
N ASN A 76 -12.61 39.20 -30.05
CA ASN A 76 -13.52 39.86 -30.97
C ASN A 76 -14.61 39.00 -31.65
N GLY A 77 -15.41 38.29 -30.88
CA GLY A 77 -16.59 37.56 -31.40
C GLY A 77 -16.29 36.22 -32.11
N GLY A 78 -15.07 35.70 -32.00
CA GLY A 78 -14.71 34.37 -32.46
C GLY A 78 -15.18 33.29 -31.50
N THR A 79 -15.17 32.01 -31.92
CA THR A 79 -15.41 30.87 -31.05
C THR A 79 -14.14 30.47 -30.29
N PRO A 80 -14.21 30.18 -28.98
CA PRO A 80 -13.06 29.70 -28.24
C PRO A 80 -12.58 28.36 -28.80
N THR A 81 -11.27 28.22 -29.00
CA THR A 81 -10.66 26.97 -29.48
C THR A 81 -10.09 26.21 -28.29
N THR A 82 -10.59 25.02 -28.08
CA THR A 82 -10.09 24.11 -27.03
C THR A 82 -9.31 23.00 -27.70
N THR A 83 -8.03 22.85 -27.36
CA THR A 83 -7.22 21.69 -27.69
C THR A 83 -7.24 20.72 -26.53
N LEU A 84 -7.57 19.45 -26.81
CA LEU A 84 -7.60 18.40 -25.79
C LEU A 84 -6.17 17.98 -25.40
N PRO A 85 -5.92 17.65 -24.13
CA PRO A 85 -4.64 17.13 -23.72
C PRO A 85 -4.44 15.70 -24.25
N THR A 86 -3.20 15.37 -24.60
CA THR A 86 -2.79 14.01 -24.95
C THR A 86 -2.35 13.28 -23.67
N VAL A 87 -2.92 12.10 -23.44
CA VAL A 87 -2.63 11.27 -22.28
C VAL A 87 -1.80 10.07 -22.71
N THR A 88 -0.65 9.86 -22.08
CA THR A 88 0.21 8.69 -22.29
C THR A 88 0.00 7.72 -21.14
N LEU A 89 -0.33 6.47 -21.50
CA LEU A 89 -0.48 5.38 -20.53
C LEU A 89 0.72 4.42 -20.64
N THR A 90 1.15 3.90 -19.49
CA THR A 90 2.16 2.85 -19.40
C THR A 90 1.62 1.71 -18.58
N SER A 91 1.85 0.47 -19.03
CA SER A 91 1.45 -0.71 -18.28
C SER A 91 2.48 -1.06 -17.21
N PHE A 92 1.99 -1.52 -16.07
CA PHE A 92 2.77 -2.05 -14.96
C PHE A 92 2.24 -3.43 -14.61
N PHE A 93 3.14 -4.40 -14.51
CA PHE A 93 2.80 -5.76 -14.13
C PHE A 93 2.56 -5.84 -12.62
N SER A 94 1.45 -6.46 -12.21
CA SER A 94 1.12 -6.78 -10.82
C SER A 94 0.85 -8.27 -10.70
N GLY A 95 1.68 -8.99 -9.92
CA GLY A 95 1.58 -10.43 -9.81
C GLY A 95 2.84 -11.11 -9.30
N VAL A 96 2.92 -12.40 -9.55
CA VAL A 96 4.02 -13.28 -9.16
C VAL A 96 4.79 -13.75 -10.40
N SER A 97 6.12 -13.69 -10.32
CA SER A 97 7.01 -14.23 -11.32
C SER A 97 7.99 -15.20 -10.68
N LEU A 98 8.15 -16.35 -11.26
CA LEU A 98 9.11 -17.37 -10.85
C LEU A 98 10.00 -17.73 -12.03
N ASP A 99 11.29 -17.58 -11.84
CA ASP A 99 12.34 -18.03 -12.74
C ASP A 99 13.11 -19.15 -12.04
N VAL A 100 13.22 -20.31 -12.66
CA VAL A 100 13.87 -21.46 -12.06
C VAL A 100 14.70 -22.22 -13.07
N THR A 101 15.88 -22.63 -12.63
CA THR A 101 16.75 -23.54 -13.38
C THR A 101 17.19 -24.65 -12.46
N PRO A 102 16.69 -25.90 -12.62
CA PRO A 102 17.09 -27.03 -11.84
C PRO A 102 18.34 -27.68 -12.41
N GLN A 103 19.17 -28.20 -11.52
CA GLN A 103 20.27 -29.10 -11.83
C GLN A 103 20.20 -30.30 -10.91
N ILE A 104 19.85 -31.43 -11.47
CA ILE A 104 19.67 -32.69 -10.75
C ILE A 104 20.98 -33.46 -10.83
N ASP A 105 21.49 -33.88 -9.68
CA ASP A 105 22.68 -34.72 -9.52
C ASP A 105 22.26 -36.20 -9.40
N ASP A 106 23.21 -37.13 -9.65
CA ASP A 106 22.96 -38.58 -9.57
C ASP A 106 22.58 -39.07 -8.15
N GLY A 107 22.65 -38.22 -7.13
CA GLY A 107 22.47 -38.55 -5.72
C GLY A 107 21.24 -37.95 -5.06
N ASP A 108 20.06 -37.92 -5.68
CA ASP A 108 18.80 -37.38 -5.13
C ASP A 108 18.88 -35.91 -4.65
N MET A 109 19.94 -35.20 -4.96
CA MET A 109 20.12 -33.80 -4.65
C MET A 109 19.83 -32.93 -5.87
N ILE A 110 19.00 -31.91 -5.64
CA ILE A 110 18.61 -30.97 -6.67
C ILE A 110 19.19 -29.61 -6.31
N THR A 111 20.00 -29.05 -7.18
CA THR A 111 20.43 -27.65 -7.09
C THR A 111 19.47 -26.81 -7.90
N LEU A 112 18.84 -25.84 -7.26
CA LEU A 112 17.88 -24.94 -7.87
C LEU A 112 18.43 -23.53 -7.87
N HIS A 113 18.55 -22.92 -9.02
CA HIS A 113 18.69 -21.49 -9.15
C HIS A 113 17.29 -20.89 -9.27
N LEU A 114 16.91 -20.10 -8.30
CA LEU A 114 15.57 -19.58 -8.11
C LEU A 114 15.58 -18.05 -8.05
N ARG A 115 14.68 -17.46 -8.80
CA ARG A 115 14.44 -16.02 -8.78
C ARG A 115 12.95 -15.72 -8.69
N PRO A 116 12.34 -15.91 -7.51
CA PRO A 116 10.97 -15.50 -7.27
C PRO A 116 10.87 -13.97 -7.16
N SER A 117 9.81 -13.41 -7.71
CA SER A 117 9.50 -11.99 -7.62
C SER A 117 8.00 -11.81 -7.43
N VAL A 118 7.63 -10.96 -6.48
CA VAL A 118 6.26 -10.55 -6.24
C VAL A 118 6.18 -9.04 -6.43
N THR A 119 5.41 -8.62 -7.41
CA THR A 119 5.20 -7.21 -7.73
C THR A 119 3.75 -6.86 -7.42
N LEU A 120 3.54 -5.83 -6.62
CA LEU A 120 2.23 -5.28 -6.31
C LEU A 120 2.20 -3.82 -6.76
N VAL A 121 1.25 -3.52 -7.63
CA VAL A 121 1.02 -2.15 -8.10
C VAL A 121 -0.27 -1.64 -7.48
N THR A 122 -0.23 -0.45 -6.91
CA THR A 122 -1.37 0.22 -6.31
C THR A 122 -1.49 1.63 -6.86
N GLU A 123 -2.71 2.09 -7.01
CA GLU A 123 -2.97 3.47 -7.37
C GLU A 123 -2.70 4.41 -6.19
N LYS A 124 -1.91 5.43 -6.41
CA LYS A 124 -1.67 6.51 -5.47
C LYS A 124 -2.03 7.84 -6.10
N THR A 125 -3.11 8.43 -5.64
CA THR A 125 -3.52 9.75 -6.12
C THR A 125 -2.65 10.85 -5.51
N LYS A 126 -2.01 11.64 -6.34
CA LYS A 126 -1.28 12.85 -5.93
C LYS A 126 -2.06 14.09 -6.38
N GLN A 127 -2.32 14.97 -5.43
CA GLN A 127 -2.93 16.25 -5.71
C GLN A 127 -1.83 17.27 -5.97
N ILE A 128 -1.92 17.97 -7.10
CA ILE A 128 -1.02 19.05 -7.49
C ILE A 128 -1.84 20.31 -7.55
N ASP A 129 -1.46 21.30 -6.76
CA ASP A 129 -2.02 22.64 -6.78
C ASP A 129 -1.24 23.48 -7.80
N LEU A 130 -1.91 23.89 -8.87
CA LEU A 130 -1.37 24.74 -9.92
C LEU A 130 -1.78 26.22 -9.73
N GLY A 131 -2.11 26.59 -8.50
CA GLY A 131 -2.48 27.96 -8.18
C GLY A 131 -3.76 28.40 -8.87
N THR A 132 -3.67 29.41 -9.76
CA THR A 132 -4.82 29.98 -10.48
C THR A 132 -5.49 29.03 -11.47
N ILE A 133 -4.83 27.92 -11.87
CA ILE A 133 -5.33 26.93 -12.84
C ILE A 133 -6.18 25.85 -12.15
N GLY A 134 -6.07 25.74 -10.82
CA GLY A 134 -6.86 24.79 -10.03
C GLY A 134 -6.08 23.57 -9.54
N ASN A 135 -6.80 22.70 -8.84
CA ASN A 135 -6.24 21.46 -8.25
C ASN A 135 -6.45 20.29 -9.19
N TYR A 136 -5.36 19.65 -9.58
CA TYR A 136 -5.39 18.41 -10.38
C TYR A 136 -5.06 17.19 -9.54
N ARG A 137 -5.88 16.14 -9.68
CA ARG A 137 -5.64 14.83 -9.09
C ARG A 137 -5.05 13.92 -10.17
N LEU A 138 -3.82 13.48 -9.95
CA LEU A 138 -3.14 12.55 -10.83
C LEU A 138 -3.10 11.17 -10.20
N PRO A 139 -3.73 10.16 -10.80
CA PRO A 139 -3.57 8.78 -10.42
C PRO A 139 -2.19 8.29 -10.87
N LEU A 140 -1.31 8.01 -9.92
CA LEU A 140 0.05 7.53 -10.15
C LEU A 140 0.17 6.08 -9.72
N ALA A 141 0.96 5.30 -10.46
CA ALA A 141 1.33 3.95 -10.06
C ALA A 141 2.36 4.00 -8.92
N SER A 142 2.09 3.24 -7.86
CA SER A 142 3.04 2.93 -6.81
C SER A 142 3.34 1.44 -6.86
N SER A 143 4.55 1.08 -7.27
CA SER A 143 4.99 -0.30 -7.40
C SER A 143 5.81 -0.71 -6.18
N SER A 144 5.47 -1.86 -5.60
CA SER A 144 6.24 -2.55 -4.56
C SER A 144 6.72 -3.87 -5.13
N VAL A 145 8.02 -4.07 -5.15
CA VAL A 145 8.65 -5.27 -5.69
C VAL A 145 9.41 -5.98 -4.57
N ASN A 146 9.16 -7.28 -4.40
CA ASN A 146 9.94 -8.17 -3.57
C ASN A 146 10.56 -9.23 -4.47
N GLU A 147 11.86 -9.24 -4.59
CA GLU A 147 12.62 -10.13 -5.46
C GLU A 147 13.76 -10.73 -4.67
N THR A 148 14.00 -12.03 -4.89
CA THR A 148 15.12 -12.76 -4.31
C THR A 148 15.79 -13.54 -5.42
N ASP A 149 17.10 -13.52 -5.47
CA ASP A 149 17.91 -14.35 -6.39
C ASP A 149 18.84 -15.21 -5.55
N THR A 150 18.68 -16.53 -5.67
CA THR A 150 19.42 -17.47 -4.82
C THR A 150 19.60 -18.82 -5.48
N VAL A 151 20.64 -19.53 -5.04
CA VAL A 151 20.90 -20.91 -5.39
C VAL A 151 20.76 -21.76 -4.12
N VAL A 152 19.89 -22.75 -4.18
CA VAL A 152 19.66 -23.67 -3.06
C VAL A 152 19.90 -25.10 -3.50
N ARG A 153 20.36 -25.93 -2.58
CA ARG A 153 20.49 -27.36 -2.77
C ARG A 153 19.56 -28.07 -1.81
N VAL A 154 18.66 -28.84 -2.36
CA VAL A 154 17.60 -29.52 -1.60
C VAL A 154 17.47 -30.96 -2.08
N ARG A 155 17.06 -31.85 -1.17
CA ARG A 155 16.72 -33.22 -1.53
C ARG A 155 15.29 -33.26 -2.08
N ASP A 156 15.04 -34.14 -3.01
CA ASP A 156 13.71 -34.37 -3.55
C ASP A 156 12.66 -34.58 -2.48
N GLY A 157 11.51 -33.94 -2.62
CA GLY A 157 10.39 -33.95 -1.65
C GLY A 157 10.57 -33.08 -0.41
N ASN A 158 11.70 -32.42 -0.22
CA ASN A 158 11.92 -31.53 0.92
C ASN A 158 11.55 -30.07 0.62
N ILE A 159 11.20 -29.34 1.68
CA ILE A 159 10.93 -27.89 1.63
C ILE A 159 12.14 -27.16 2.20
N VAL A 160 12.53 -26.08 1.55
CA VAL A 160 13.62 -25.21 1.98
C VAL A 160 13.14 -23.76 2.09
N ALA A 161 13.49 -23.11 3.20
CA ALA A 161 13.28 -21.68 3.35
C ALA A 161 14.38 -20.93 2.58
N ILE A 162 13.97 -20.11 1.62
CA ILE A 162 14.88 -19.38 0.73
C ILE A 162 15.20 -18.01 1.31
N GLY A 163 14.23 -17.38 1.93
CA GLY A 163 14.38 -16.05 2.50
C GLY A 163 13.13 -15.56 3.20
N GLY A 164 13.30 -14.48 3.92
CA GLY A 164 12.20 -13.83 4.60
C GLY A 164 12.52 -12.37 4.89
N LEU A 165 11.51 -11.55 4.95
CA LEU A 165 11.57 -10.15 5.34
C LEU A 165 10.53 -9.88 6.41
N MET A 166 10.97 -9.37 7.54
CA MET A 166 10.08 -8.87 8.57
C MET A 166 10.25 -7.34 8.65
N GLN A 167 9.18 -6.62 8.39
CA GLN A 167 9.13 -5.18 8.48
C GLN A 167 8.12 -4.77 9.54
N GLY A 168 8.58 -4.05 10.55
CA GLY A 168 7.74 -3.45 11.58
C GLY A 168 7.75 -1.93 11.45
N GLU A 169 6.58 -1.33 11.31
CA GLU A 169 6.39 0.10 11.36
C GLU A 169 5.51 0.43 12.58
N SER A 170 6.00 1.27 13.45
CA SER A 170 5.26 1.75 14.61
C SER A 170 5.30 3.26 14.63
N SER A 171 4.14 3.87 14.42
CA SER A 171 3.94 5.30 14.56
C SER A 171 3.09 5.57 15.80
N ARG A 172 3.55 6.46 16.63
CA ARG A 172 2.84 6.86 17.84
C ARG A 172 2.73 8.38 17.87
N SER A 173 1.53 8.87 17.72
CA SER A 173 1.19 10.29 17.82
C SER A 173 0.52 10.57 19.16
N ARG A 174 0.95 11.62 19.80
CA ARG A 174 0.36 12.06 21.07
C ARG A 174 0.02 13.53 20.97
N SER A 175 -1.23 13.85 21.24
CA SER A 175 -1.68 15.24 21.34
C SER A 175 -2.37 15.48 22.68
N GLY A 176 -2.14 16.63 23.24
CA GLY A 176 -2.71 17.02 24.54
C GLY A 176 -2.74 18.53 24.70
N ILE A 177 -3.44 19.02 25.71
CA ILE A 177 -3.55 20.44 26.01
C ILE A 177 -2.23 20.95 26.59
N PRO A 178 -1.67 22.08 26.10
CA PRO A 178 -0.46 22.68 26.65
C PRO A 178 -0.60 22.92 28.19
N GLY A 179 0.40 22.51 28.96
CA GLY A 179 0.43 22.67 30.41
C GLY A 179 -0.07 21.46 31.22
N THR A 180 -0.71 20.45 30.59
CA THR A 180 -1.20 19.23 31.28
C THR A 180 -0.23 18.06 31.25
N ALA A 181 0.88 18.19 30.55
CA ALA A 181 1.85 17.10 30.32
C ALA A 181 2.56 16.61 31.61
N GLY A 182 2.60 17.44 32.67
CA GLY A 182 3.28 17.12 33.92
C GLY A 182 2.48 16.28 34.93
N ASN A 183 1.17 16.17 34.78
CA ASN A 183 0.30 15.43 35.71
C ASN A 183 -0.23 14.14 35.10
N PRO A 184 0.01 12.96 35.72
CA PRO A 184 -0.40 11.66 35.17
C PRO A 184 -1.93 11.50 35.06
N LEU A 185 -2.70 12.14 35.92
CA LEU A 185 -4.18 12.07 35.90
C LEU A 185 -4.78 12.88 34.75
N THR A 186 -4.29 14.10 34.51
CA THR A 186 -4.78 14.97 33.43
C THR A 186 -4.32 14.49 32.06
N ARG A 187 -3.14 13.86 32.00
CA ARG A 187 -2.58 13.29 30.78
C ARG A 187 -3.42 12.15 30.19
N ASN A 188 -4.02 11.31 31.04
CA ASN A 188 -4.84 10.19 30.60
C ASN A 188 -6.28 10.58 30.24
N VAL A 189 -6.77 11.70 30.76
CA VAL A 189 -8.15 12.18 30.54
C VAL A 189 -8.22 13.22 29.41
N LEU A 190 -7.21 14.08 29.27
CA LEU A 190 -7.19 15.20 28.32
C LEU A 190 -6.16 15.03 27.19
N GLY A 191 -5.45 13.91 27.14
CA GLY A 191 -4.51 13.56 26.08
C GLY A 191 -5.07 12.50 25.15
N ASN A 192 -4.88 12.68 23.84
CA ASN A 192 -5.15 11.66 22.83
C ASN A 192 -3.84 10.94 22.47
N ASN A 193 -3.84 9.61 22.57
CA ASN A 193 -2.75 8.75 22.12
C ASN A 193 -3.25 7.96 20.92
N GLU A 194 -2.69 8.23 19.77
CA GLU A 194 -2.92 7.47 18.55
C GLU A 194 -1.68 6.65 18.24
N GLY A 195 -1.83 5.34 18.25
CA GLY A 195 -0.77 4.39 17.92
C GLY A 195 -1.17 3.53 16.74
N VAL A 196 -0.40 3.60 15.67
CA VAL A 196 -0.52 2.70 14.52
C VAL A 196 0.68 1.77 14.52
N SER A 197 0.43 0.47 14.62
CA SER A 197 1.46 -0.56 14.49
C SER A 197 1.11 -1.45 13.30
N ARG A 198 2.01 -1.51 12.33
CA ARG A 198 1.89 -2.34 11.15
C ARG A 198 3.07 -3.31 11.10
N LYS A 199 2.77 -4.59 11.01
CA LYS A 199 3.78 -5.63 10.76
C LYS A 199 3.53 -6.25 9.40
N LYS A 200 4.58 -6.38 8.62
CA LYS A 200 4.58 -7.09 7.33
C LYS A 200 5.65 -8.18 7.41
N GLU A 201 5.23 -9.39 7.15
CA GLU A 201 6.12 -10.56 7.09
C GLU A 201 5.98 -11.19 5.71
N LEU A 202 7.09 -11.47 5.09
CA LEU A 202 7.19 -12.22 3.84
C LEU A 202 8.11 -13.40 4.08
N VAL A 203 7.62 -14.60 3.81
CA VAL A 203 8.41 -15.84 3.87
C VAL A 203 8.34 -16.50 2.50
N VAL A 204 9.47 -16.92 1.99
CA VAL A 204 9.61 -17.66 0.73
C VAL A 204 10.12 -19.06 1.04
N LEU A 205 9.27 -20.05 0.72
CA LEU A 205 9.53 -21.48 0.93
C LEU A 205 9.62 -22.20 -0.41
#